data_3e0069582d6b69eeabb8d67adc025cfb
#
_entry.id   3e0069582d6b69eeabb8d67adc025cfb
#
_cell.length_a   1.000
_cell.length_b   1.000
_cell.length_c   1.000
_cell.angle_alpha   90.00
_cell.angle_beta   90.00
_cell.angle_gamma   90.00
#
_symmetry.space_group_name_H-M   'P 1'
#
loop_
_entity.id
_entity.type
_entity.pdbx_description
1 polymer ?
#
loop_
_entity_poly.entity_id
_entity_poly.type
_entity_poly.pdbx_seq_one_letter_code
_entity_poly.pdbx_strand_id
1 'polypeptide(L)'
;MNTMNTIEGERTDLGVHVDICAQRYQALDERLDKVERKVDGLTEAVRNLRGDIIKSGVRIDGRKPDQIRQITAEVGILPQVHGSALFTRGETQALVVATLGTGRDEQMIDALEGTYNDRFMLHYNMPPYATGETGRVGTPKRREIGHGRLAKRALIAALPSQEDFGYTIRVVSEITESNGSSSMASVCGGCLALMDAGVPVKSHVAGIAMGLIKEGNRVAVLTDILGDEDHLGDMDFKVAGTDEGITALQMDIKITGITAEIMQVALGQAKEGRMHILGIMKSAMDTSRTELSAFAPRIITMKINPEKIRDVIGKGGAVIRALTEETGATIDIEDDGTIKIGCVSAEAGEEAKKRIEAITAEVEIGQVYEGTVIKLLDFGAVVSLLPGKDGLLHISQIAHQRVNAVSDFLKEGDVVKVKVVEADEKGRVRLSMKALIDPPAGAEEAPAGE
;
A
#
# COMPACT_ATOMS: atom_id res chain seq x y z
N MET A 1 44.45 -38.82 15.38
CA MET A 1 44.88 -39.66 16.52
C MET A 1 45.83 -38.97 17.53
N ASN A 2 46.36 -37.73 17.27
CA ASN A 2 47.36 -37.10 18.18
C ASN A 2 46.78 -36.15 19.25
N THR A 3 45.54 -35.83 19.25
CA THR A 3 44.95 -34.85 20.20
C THR A 3 44.47 -35.46 21.52
N MET A 4 44.08 -36.74 21.54
CA MET A 4 43.64 -37.39 22.77
C MET A 4 44.79 -37.75 23.71
N ASN A 5 45.96 -38.19 23.18
CA ASN A 5 47.13 -38.50 23.99
C ASN A 5 47.77 -37.30 24.68
N THR A 6 47.60 -36.07 24.13
CA THR A 6 48.14 -34.85 24.72
C THR A 6 47.32 -34.41 25.94
N ILE A 7 45.99 -34.59 25.92
CA ILE A 7 45.12 -34.20 27.04
C ILE A 7 45.28 -35.12 28.26
N GLU A 8 45.56 -36.40 28.05
CA GLU A 8 45.81 -37.37 29.13
C GLU A 8 47.17 -37.13 29.80
N GLY A 9 48.20 -36.76 29.01
CA GLY A 9 49.52 -36.37 29.52
C GLY A 9 49.49 -35.09 30.36
N GLU A 10 48.68 -34.11 29.99
CA GLU A 10 48.49 -32.86 30.74
C GLU A 10 47.85 -33.05 32.11
N ARG A 11 47.12 -34.14 32.34
CA ARG A 11 46.43 -34.42 33.60
C ARG A 11 47.31 -35.08 34.66
N THR A 12 48.41 -35.72 34.24
CA THR A 12 49.21 -36.59 35.10
C THR A 12 50.57 -36.00 35.54
N ASP A 13 51.09 -34.99 34.80
CA ASP A 13 52.39 -34.37 35.10
C ASP A 13 52.33 -32.85 34.91
N LEU A 14 52.55 -32.08 35.99
CA LEU A 14 52.56 -30.61 36.04
C LEU A 14 53.64 -30.03 35.10
N GLY A 15 54.81 -30.70 34.98
CA GLY A 15 55.87 -30.23 34.08
C GLY A 15 55.46 -30.32 32.62
N VAL A 16 54.85 -31.43 32.21
CA VAL A 16 54.33 -31.64 30.85
C VAL A 16 53.21 -30.64 30.55
N HIS A 17 52.34 -30.34 31.53
CA HIS A 17 51.31 -29.34 31.40
C HIS A 17 51.88 -27.94 31.13
N VAL A 18 52.90 -27.52 31.88
CA VAL A 18 53.54 -26.22 31.71
C VAL A 18 54.20 -26.09 30.35
N ASP A 19 54.88 -27.12 29.86
CA ASP A 19 55.53 -27.15 28.55
C ASP A 19 54.49 -27.09 27.39
N ILE A 20 53.40 -27.82 27.51
CA ILE A 20 52.30 -27.75 26.53
C ILE A 20 51.66 -26.39 26.54
N CYS A 21 51.41 -25.77 27.68
CA CYS A 21 50.90 -24.41 27.79
C CYS A 21 51.83 -23.38 27.13
N ALA A 22 53.16 -23.49 27.41
CA ALA A 22 54.15 -22.61 26.80
C ALA A 22 54.14 -22.73 25.25
N GLN A 23 54.09 -23.93 24.71
CA GLN A 23 53.97 -24.16 23.27
C GLN A 23 52.68 -23.60 22.67
N ARG A 24 51.55 -23.74 23.39
CA ARG A 24 50.26 -23.16 22.96
C ARG A 24 50.32 -21.66 22.97
N TYR A 25 50.88 -21.02 23.99
CA TYR A 25 51.07 -19.57 24.03
C TYR A 25 51.97 -19.06 22.92
N GLN A 26 53.10 -19.74 22.67
CA GLN A 26 53.98 -19.41 21.54
C GLN A 26 53.26 -19.53 20.18
N ALA A 27 52.52 -20.62 19.95
CA ALA A 27 51.71 -20.79 18.73
C ALA A 27 50.60 -19.76 18.60
N LEU A 28 50.02 -19.28 19.71
CA LEU A 28 49.02 -18.22 19.73
C LEU A 28 49.65 -16.88 19.35
N ASP A 29 50.83 -16.59 19.92
CA ASP A 29 51.60 -15.36 19.67
C ASP A 29 52.00 -15.24 18.20
N GLU A 30 52.54 -16.32 17.62
CA GLU A 30 52.86 -16.41 16.18
C GLU A 30 51.61 -16.20 15.29
N ARG A 31 50.45 -16.67 15.74
CA ARG A 31 49.20 -16.45 15.04
C ARG A 31 48.73 -15.03 15.17
N LEU A 32 48.86 -14.38 16.33
CA LEU A 32 48.56 -12.96 16.57
C LEU A 32 49.45 -12.08 15.69
N ASP A 33 50.77 -12.30 15.70
CA ASP A 33 51.71 -11.58 14.84
C ASP A 33 51.36 -11.68 13.34
N LYS A 34 50.87 -12.84 12.92
CA LYS A 34 50.44 -13.06 11.54
C LYS A 34 49.13 -12.31 11.21
N VAL A 35 48.23 -12.25 12.19
CA VAL A 35 46.98 -11.45 12.06
C VAL A 35 47.32 -9.97 12.03
N GLU A 36 48.18 -9.48 12.96
CA GLU A 36 48.60 -8.08 13.01
C GLU A 36 49.24 -7.65 11.68
N ARG A 37 50.21 -8.40 11.14
CA ARG A 37 50.82 -8.14 9.83
C ARG A 37 49.79 -8.11 8.69
N LYS A 38 48.76 -8.96 8.73
CA LYS A 38 47.68 -8.92 7.74
C LYS A 38 46.81 -7.67 7.90
N VAL A 39 46.50 -7.28 9.13
CA VAL A 39 45.72 -6.06 9.43
C VAL A 39 46.49 -4.83 8.97
N ASP A 40 47.80 -4.74 9.26
CA ASP A 40 48.65 -3.64 8.79
C ASP A 40 48.67 -3.53 7.25
N GLY A 41 48.87 -4.69 6.58
CA GLY A 41 48.85 -4.72 5.13
C GLY A 41 47.52 -4.31 4.51
N LEU A 42 46.38 -4.70 5.13
CA LEU A 42 45.05 -4.29 4.72
C LEU A 42 44.86 -2.78 4.96
N THR A 43 45.30 -2.27 6.10
CA THR A 43 45.20 -0.84 6.44
C THR A 43 45.99 0.02 5.44
N GLU A 44 47.18 -0.42 5.04
CA GLU A 44 48.00 0.25 4.02
C GLU A 44 47.33 0.18 2.65
N ALA A 45 46.78 -0.95 2.23
CA ALA A 45 46.05 -1.11 0.99
C ALA A 45 44.83 -0.18 0.92
N VAL A 46 44.04 -0.10 2.00
CA VAL A 46 42.91 0.83 2.11
C VAL A 46 43.35 2.29 1.99
N ARG A 47 44.45 2.66 2.68
CA ARG A 47 45.00 4.03 2.60
C ARG A 47 45.45 4.38 1.19
N ASN A 48 46.06 3.44 0.49
CA ASN A 48 46.49 3.62 -0.89
C ASN A 48 45.29 3.80 -1.84
N LEU A 49 44.25 2.95 -1.73
CA LEU A 49 43.02 3.08 -2.50
C LEU A 49 42.34 4.44 -2.29
N ARG A 50 42.20 4.89 -1.05
CA ARG A 50 41.65 6.22 -0.73
C ARG A 50 42.51 7.35 -1.34
N GLY A 51 43.82 7.24 -1.19
CA GLY A 51 44.77 8.20 -1.76
C GLY A 51 44.70 8.25 -3.28
N ASP A 52 44.51 7.14 -3.94
CA ASP A 52 44.39 7.05 -5.40
C ASP A 52 43.11 7.71 -5.90
N ILE A 53 41.97 7.48 -5.25
CA ILE A 53 40.70 8.16 -5.60
C ILE A 53 40.87 9.68 -5.50
N ILE A 54 41.50 10.17 -4.43
CA ILE A 54 41.72 11.62 -4.23
C ILE A 54 42.72 12.21 -5.22
N LYS A 55 43.74 11.45 -5.62
CA LYS A 55 44.82 11.95 -6.50
C LYS A 55 44.47 11.84 -7.99
N SER A 56 43.97 10.68 -8.40
CA SER A 56 43.70 10.34 -9.79
C SER A 56 42.26 10.62 -10.22
N GLY A 57 41.33 10.70 -9.26
CA GLY A 57 39.91 10.77 -9.55
C GLY A 57 39.34 9.48 -10.15
N VAL A 58 40.02 8.33 -9.96
CA VAL A 58 39.59 7.03 -10.46
C VAL A 58 39.16 6.18 -9.28
N ARG A 59 37.95 5.62 -9.33
CA ARG A 59 37.34 4.79 -8.28
C ARG A 59 37.80 3.34 -8.39
N ILE A 60 37.43 2.51 -7.42
CA ILE A 60 37.81 1.09 -7.33
C ILE A 60 37.42 0.32 -8.61
N ASP A 61 36.27 0.63 -9.19
CA ASP A 61 35.74 0.02 -10.42
C ASP A 61 36.11 0.76 -11.72
N GLY A 62 36.98 1.75 -11.64
CA GLY A 62 37.45 2.53 -12.78
C GLY A 62 36.56 3.73 -13.17
N ARG A 63 35.41 3.91 -12.50
CA ARG A 63 34.54 5.08 -12.74
C ARG A 63 35.18 6.40 -12.24
N LYS A 64 34.68 7.51 -12.77
CA LYS A 64 34.92 8.84 -12.21
C LYS A 64 34.07 9.06 -10.96
N PRO A 65 34.41 10.03 -10.08
CA PRO A 65 33.66 10.29 -8.84
C PRO A 65 32.19 10.60 -9.05
N ASP A 66 31.83 11.27 -10.14
CA ASP A 66 30.47 11.70 -10.48
C ASP A 66 29.70 10.67 -11.35
N GLN A 67 30.35 9.60 -11.77
CA GLN A 67 29.78 8.64 -12.70
C GLN A 67 28.89 7.63 -11.99
N ILE A 68 27.69 7.42 -12.56
CA ILE A 68 26.69 6.44 -12.13
C ILE A 68 26.86 5.16 -12.96
N ARG A 69 26.64 3.99 -12.36
CA ARG A 69 26.59 2.70 -13.07
C ARG A 69 25.42 2.67 -14.06
N GLN A 70 25.51 1.77 -15.02
CA GLN A 70 24.43 1.55 -15.99
C GLN A 70 23.14 1.19 -15.24
N ILE A 71 22.03 1.80 -15.66
CA ILE A 71 20.70 1.57 -15.09
C ILE A 71 19.81 0.97 -16.17
N THR A 72 19.05 -0.06 -15.79
CA THR A 72 17.91 -0.56 -16.56
C THR A 72 16.67 -0.57 -15.65
N ALA A 73 15.53 -0.23 -16.24
CA ALA A 73 14.25 -0.21 -15.55
C ALA A 73 13.18 -0.82 -16.45
N GLU A 74 12.50 -1.81 -15.94
CA GLU A 74 11.43 -2.54 -16.62
C GLU A 74 10.19 -2.55 -15.75
N VAL A 75 9.00 -2.43 -16.36
CA VAL A 75 7.71 -2.42 -15.67
C VAL A 75 6.80 -3.53 -16.22
N GLY A 76 5.83 -3.97 -15.41
CA GLY A 76 4.86 -4.96 -15.84
C GLY A 76 5.45 -6.36 -16.06
N ILE A 77 6.53 -6.70 -15.38
CA ILE A 77 7.27 -7.95 -15.58
C ILE A 77 6.57 -9.19 -14.99
N LEU A 78 5.70 -9.01 -14.00
CA LEU A 78 4.94 -10.08 -13.38
C LEU A 78 3.47 -10.00 -13.80
N PRO A 79 2.91 -11.03 -14.46
CA PRO A 79 1.60 -10.92 -15.13
C PRO A 79 0.39 -10.93 -14.20
N GLN A 80 0.51 -11.46 -12.98
CA GLN A 80 -0.63 -11.64 -12.06
C GLN A 80 -0.63 -10.71 -10.86
N VAL A 81 0.29 -9.76 -10.81
CA VAL A 81 0.34 -8.73 -9.75
C VAL A 81 -0.39 -7.46 -10.18
N HIS A 82 -0.60 -6.54 -9.26
CA HIS A 82 -1.27 -5.28 -9.59
C HIS A 82 -0.35 -4.29 -10.28
N GLY A 83 0.94 -4.27 -9.90
CA GLY A 83 2.02 -3.56 -10.57
C GLY A 83 3.36 -4.13 -10.19
N SER A 84 4.34 -4.08 -11.07
CA SER A 84 5.69 -4.59 -10.84
C SER A 84 6.75 -3.82 -11.61
N ALA A 85 7.95 -3.75 -11.02
CA ALA A 85 9.12 -3.19 -11.67
C ALA A 85 10.38 -3.97 -11.31
N LEU A 86 11.29 -4.07 -12.27
CA LEU A 86 12.65 -4.53 -12.06
C LEU A 86 13.57 -3.34 -12.29
N PHE A 87 14.23 -2.90 -11.23
CA PHE A 87 15.20 -1.83 -11.28
C PHE A 87 16.60 -2.38 -11.04
N THR A 88 17.47 -2.20 -12.01
CA THR A 88 18.87 -2.67 -11.95
C THR A 88 19.80 -1.48 -12.11
N ARG A 89 20.80 -1.38 -11.23
CA ARG A 89 21.87 -0.40 -11.28
C ARG A 89 23.21 -1.09 -11.07
N GLY A 90 23.92 -1.39 -12.17
CA GLY A 90 25.09 -2.26 -12.14
C GLY A 90 24.74 -3.60 -11.46
N GLU A 91 25.44 -3.91 -10.38
CA GLU A 91 25.31 -5.14 -9.58
C GLU A 91 24.30 -4.96 -8.42
N THR A 92 23.32 -4.10 -8.57
CA THR A 92 22.25 -3.92 -7.57
C THR A 92 20.90 -4.01 -8.27
N GLN A 93 20.11 -5.01 -7.90
CA GLN A 93 18.82 -5.27 -8.53
C GLN A 93 17.72 -5.43 -7.48
N ALA A 94 16.61 -4.74 -7.72
CA ALA A 94 15.39 -4.81 -6.90
C ALA A 94 14.19 -5.20 -7.77
N LEU A 95 13.57 -6.32 -7.44
CA LEU A 95 12.26 -6.73 -7.95
C LEU A 95 11.21 -6.17 -7.01
N VAL A 96 10.39 -5.23 -7.50
CA VAL A 96 9.42 -4.54 -6.67
C VAL A 96 8.01 -4.79 -7.15
N VAL A 97 7.13 -5.13 -6.22
CA VAL A 97 5.73 -5.45 -6.49
C VAL A 97 4.83 -4.52 -5.68
N ALA A 98 3.86 -3.92 -6.34
CA ALA A 98 2.79 -3.15 -5.71
C ALA A 98 1.48 -3.94 -5.71
N THR A 99 0.81 -3.97 -4.56
CA THR A 99 -0.49 -4.60 -4.36
C THR A 99 -1.46 -3.56 -3.81
N LEU A 100 -2.65 -3.49 -4.40
CA LEU A 100 -3.74 -2.63 -3.98
C LEU A 100 -4.74 -3.45 -3.17
N GLY A 101 -5.20 -2.90 -2.07
CA GLY A 101 -6.19 -3.50 -1.19
C GLY A 101 -7.32 -2.53 -0.85
N THR A 102 -8.25 -2.98 -0.03
CA THR A 102 -9.37 -2.19 0.51
C THR A 102 -9.01 -1.57 1.85
N GLY A 103 -9.91 -0.81 2.48
CA GLY A 103 -9.72 -0.25 3.81
C GLY A 103 -9.50 -1.31 4.89
N ARG A 104 -10.00 -2.53 4.71
CA ARG A 104 -9.79 -3.66 5.64
C ARG A 104 -8.37 -4.21 5.66
N ASP A 105 -7.60 -3.92 4.60
CA ASP A 105 -6.22 -4.37 4.43
C ASP A 105 -5.22 -3.38 5.06
N GLU A 106 -5.70 -2.28 5.65
CA GLU A 106 -4.87 -1.32 6.37
C GLU A 106 -4.17 -1.99 7.56
N GLN A 107 -2.92 -1.62 7.78
CA GLN A 107 -2.17 -2.09 8.93
C GLN A 107 -2.55 -1.28 10.17
N MET A 108 -3.18 -1.92 11.15
CA MET A 108 -3.37 -1.30 12.47
C MET A 108 -2.05 -1.24 13.21
N ILE A 109 -1.66 -0.05 13.63
CA ILE A 109 -0.46 0.23 14.42
C ILE A 109 -0.89 0.63 15.83
N ASP A 110 -0.50 -0.18 16.82
CA ASP A 110 -0.64 0.15 18.23
C ASP A 110 0.64 0.82 18.72
N ALA A 111 0.63 2.15 18.76
CA ALA A 111 1.76 2.97 19.15
C ALA A 111 1.56 3.55 20.55
N LEU A 112 2.64 4.07 21.16
CA LEU A 112 2.58 4.67 22.47
C LEU A 112 1.65 5.89 22.53
N GLU A 113 1.56 6.64 21.44
CA GLU A 113 0.68 7.81 21.31
C GLU A 113 -0.78 7.46 20.98
N GLY A 114 -1.09 6.19 20.72
CA GLY A 114 -2.41 5.70 20.36
C GLY A 114 -2.42 4.78 19.14
N THR A 115 -3.56 4.19 18.87
CA THR A 115 -3.75 3.27 17.75
C THR A 115 -4.15 4.05 16.49
N TYR A 116 -3.51 3.76 15.36
CA TYR A 116 -3.87 4.31 14.05
C TYR A 116 -3.71 3.28 12.94
N ASN A 117 -4.37 3.53 11.82
CA ASN A 117 -4.27 2.68 10.63
C ASN A 117 -3.29 3.28 9.62
N ASP A 118 -2.44 2.42 9.08
CA ASP A 118 -1.44 2.76 8.07
C ASP A 118 -1.85 2.13 6.72
N ARG A 119 -2.22 2.97 5.77
CA ARG A 119 -2.68 2.56 4.43
C ARG A 119 -1.55 2.32 3.44
N PHE A 120 -0.33 2.77 3.73
CA PHE A 120 0.83 2.56 2.86
C PHE A 120 1.89 1.74 3.57
N MET A 121 2.06 0.50 3.14
CA MET A 121 3.05 -0.42 3.66
C MET A 121 4.18 -0.61 2.66
N LEU A 122 5.43 -0.61 3.12
CA LEU A 122 6.57 -0.98 2.31
C LEU A 122 7.44 -1.98 3.08
N HIS A 123 7.59 -3.17 2.50
CA HIS A 123 8.42 -4.25 3.02
C HIS A 123 9.65 -4.40 2.13
N TYR A 124 10.81 -4.41 2.75
CA TYR A 124 12.09 -4.56 2.10
C TYR A 124 12.73 -5.86 2.57
N ASN A 125 13.07 -6.71 1.65
CA ASN A 125 13.68 -8.02 1.89
C ASN A 125 15.04 -8.08 1.19
N MET A 126 16.09 -8.42 1.97
CA MET A 126 17.46 -8.60 1.48
C MET A 126 17.97 -9.94 1.95
N PRO A 127 17.63 -11.02 1.23
CA PRO A 127 18.11 -12.36 1.58
C PRO A 127 19.63 -12.45 1.43
N PRO A 128 20.31 -13.35 2.16
CA PRO A 128 21.77 -13.47 2.13
C PRO A 128 22.36 -13.68 0.73
N TYR A 129 21.65 -14.37 -0.15
CA TYR A 129 22.12 -14.61 -1.52
C TYR A 129 22.30 -13.31 -2.33
N ALA A 130 21.59 -12.23 -1.98
CA ALA A 130 21.71 -10.96 -2.68
C ALA A 130 23.13 -10.35 -2.57
N THR A 131 23.89 -10.73 -1.56
CA THR A 131 25.32 -10.37 -1.38
C THR A 131 26.25 -11.57 -1.59
N GLY A 132 25.76 -12.69 -2.12
CA GLY A 132 26.54 -13.91 -2.29
C GLY A 132 26.86 -14.64 -0.99
N GLU A 133 26.17 -14.32 0.10
CA GLU A 133 26.38 -14.90 1.42
C GLU A 133 25.43 -16.08 1.68
N THR A 134 25.85 -16.98 2.58
CA THR A 134 24.98 -18.00 3.16
C THR A 134 24.38 -17.49 4.45
N GLY A 135 23.11 -17.81 4.73
CA GLY A 135 22.47 -17.35 5.95
C GLY A 135 21.01 -17.80 6.08
N ARG A 136 20.42 -17.53 7.23
CA ARG A 136 18.99 -17.82 7.46
C ARG A 136 18.13 -16.79 6.78
N VAL A 137 17.13 -17.25 6.04
CA VAL A 137 16.01 -16.46 5.54
C VAL A 137 14.86 -16.60 6.55
N GLY A 138 14.27 -15.49 6.96
CA GLY A 138 13.21 -15.51 7.98
C GLY A 138 12.70 -14.10 8.30
N THR A 139 12.48 -13.81 9.58
CA THR A 139 12.04 -12.50 10.05
C THR A 139 13.01 -11.37 9.65
N PRO A 140 12.50 -10.22 9.18
CA PRO A 140 13.33 -9.09 8.79
C PRO A 140 14.25 -8.63 9.91
N LYS A 141 15.50 -8.38 9.60
CA LYS A 141 16.49 -7.84 10.53
C LYS A 141 16.29 -6.32 10.67
N ARG A 142 16.89 -5.72 11.71
CA ARG A 142 16.81 -4.26 11.94
C ARG A 142 17.23 -3.43 10.73
N ARG A 143 18.25 -3.88 9.98
CA ARG A 143 18.74 -3.24 8.76
C ARG A 143 17.66 -3.22 7.68
N GLU A 144 16.97 -4.34 7.46
CA GLU A 144 15.89 -4.45 6.48
C GLU A 144 14.71 -3.53 6.84
N ILE A 145 14.33 -3.52 8.12
CA ILE A 145 13.29 -2.61 8.62
C ILE A 145 13.69 -1.14 8.41
N GLY A 146 14.92 -0.76 8.69
CA GLY A 146 15.44 0.60 8.49
C GLY A 146 15.45 1.01 7.03
N HIS A 147 15.91 0.13 6.13
CA HIS A 147 15.90 0.36 4.68
C HIS A 147 14.47 0.49 4.13
N GLY A 148 13.55 -0.36 4.57
CA GLY A 148 12.14 -0.29 4.21
C GLY A 148 11.50 1.01 4.65
N ARG A 149 11.76 1.47 5.89
CA ARG A 149 11.27 2.76 6.40
C ARG A 149 11.82 3.95 5.64
N LEU A 150 13.09 3.92 5.22
CA LEU A 150 13.68 4.96 4.40
C LEU A 150 13.01 5.04 3.03
N ALA A 151 12.83 3.90 2.34
CA ALA A 151 12.16 3.83 1.06
C ALA A 151 10.68 4.26 1.16
N LYS A 152 9.97 3.81 2.20
CA LYS A 152 8.60 4.24 2.49
C LYS A 152 8.50 5.75 2.62
N ARG A 153 9.35 6.36 3.46
CA ARG A 153 9.38 7.81 3.68
C ARG A 153 9.67 8.59 2.40
N ALA A 154 10.54 8.04 1.54
CA ALA A 154 10.86 8.66 0.26
C ALA A 154 9.65 8.74 -0.68
N LEU A 155 8.83 7.69 -0.72
CA LEU A 155 7.71 7.56 -1.64
C LEU A 155 6.43 8.23 -1.15
N ILE A 156 6.20 8.29 0.16
CA ILE A 156 4.93 8.76 0.75
C ILE A 156 4.56 10.18 0.32
N ALA A 157 5.55 11.04 0.09
CA ALA A 157 5.34 12.42 -0.35
C ALA A 157 4.75 12.53 -1.75
N ALA A 158 5.01 11.52 -2.62
CA ALA A 158 4.51 11.48 -4.00
C ALA A 158 3.17 10.73 -4.13
N LEU A 159 2.68 10.10 -3.07
CA LEU A 159 1.40 9.39 -3.11
C LEU A 159 0.21 10.36 -3.18
N PRO A 160 -0.89 9.94 -3.82
CA PRO A 160 -2.14 10.67 -3.80
C PRO A 160 -2.75 10.72 -2.39
N SER A 161 -3.69 11.63 -2.17
CA SER A 161 -4.51 11.65 -0.95
C SER A 161 -5.42 10.41 -0.89
N GLN A 162 -5.99 10.13 0.27
CA GLN A 162 -6.94 9.02 0.41
C GLN A 162 -8.26 9.32 -0.30
N GLU A 163 -8.60 10.59 -0.44
CA GLU A 163 -9.79 11.04 -1.17
C GLU A 163 -9.65 10.82 -2.68
N ASP A 164 -8.44 11.08 -3.22
CA ASP A 164 -8.16 10.90 -4.65
C ASP A 164 -7.93 9.43 -5.03
N PHE A 165 -7.39 8.63 -4.11
CA PHE A 165 -7.08 7.21 -4.35
C PHE A 165 -7.30 6.38 -3.07
N GLY A 166 -8.51 5.85 -2.93
CA GLY A 166 -9.02 5.21 -1.70
C GLY A 166 -8.47 3.81 -1.41
N TYR A 167 -7.38 3.39 -2.04
CA TYR A 167 -6.79 2.06 -1.85
C TYR A 167 -5.77 2.03 -0.72
N THR A 168 -5.72 0.90 -0.03
CA THR A 168 -4.57 0.50 0.77
C THR A 168 -3.49 -0.02 -0.19
N ILE A 169 -2.26 0.45 0.00
CA ILE A 169 -1.14 0.14 -0.89
C ILE A 169 -0.08 -0.64 -0.13
N ARG A 170 0.31 -1.79 -0.64
CA ARG A 170 1.44 -2.56 -0.14
C ARG A 170 2.51 -2.71 -1.21
N VAL A 171 3.71 -2.25 -0.93
CA VAL A 171 4.90 -2.43 -1.77
C VAL A 171 5.82 -3.46 -1.11
N VAL A 172 6.26 -4.44 -1.88
CA VAL A 172 7.27 -5.41 -1.45
C VAL A 172 8.46 -5.30 -2.39
N SER A 173 9.63 -5.03 -1.84
CA SER A 173 10.89 -4.94 -2.57
C SER A 173 11.78 -6.12 -2.22
N GLU A 174 11.96 -7.02 -3.17
CA GLU A 174 12.87 -8.16 -3.08
C GLU A 174 14.21 -7.79 -3.72
N ILE A 175 15.27 -7.77 -2.93
CA ILE A 175 16.61 -7.50 -3.43
C ILE A 175 17.21 -8.81 -3.92
N THR A 176 17.42 -8.89 -5.23
CA THR A 176 17.97 -10.08 -5.90
C THR A 176 19.49 -10.06 -5.99
N GLU A 177 20.08 -8.85 -6.06
CA GLU A 177 21.52 -8.63 -6.06
C GLU A 177 21.83 -7.27 -5.41
N SER A 178 22.95 -7.14 -4.68
CA SER A 178 23.31 -5.91 -3.99
C SER A 178 24.81 -5.70 -3.89
N ASN A 179 25.27 -4.63 -4.58
CA ASN A 179 26.58 -4.03 -4.39
C ASN A 179 26.43 -2.50 -4.31
N GLY A 180 26.14 -2.00 -3.11
CA GLY A 180 25.81 -0.58 -2.86
C GLY A 180 24.31 -0.28 -2.93
N SER A 181 23.86 0.54 -2.06
CA SER A 181 22.51 1.10 -1.84
C SER A 181 21.30 0.44 -2.53
N SER A 182 20.95 -0.74 -2.09
CA SER A 182 19.72 -1.43 -2.49
C SER A 182 18.43 -0.72 -2.03
N SER A 183 18.48 0.06 -0.93
CA SER A 183 17.32 0.87 -0.50
C SER A 183 16.95 1.94 -1.52
N MET A 184 17.94 2.55 -2.20
CA MET A 184 17.67 3.53 -3.26
C MET A 184 17.19 2.86 -4.55
N ALA A 185 17.62 1.63 -4.84
CA ALA A 185 17.02 0.81 -5.90
C ALA A 185 15.54 0.50 -5.58
N SER A 186 15.22 0.22 -4.31
CA SER A 186 13.83 0.02 -3.84
C SER A 186 12.97 1.28 -3.98
N VAL A 187 13.54 2.48 -3.80
CA VAL A 187 12.82 3.75 -4.05
C VAL A 187 12.47 3.87 -5.52
N CYS A 188 13.44 3.68 -6.42
CA CYS A 188 13.23 3.81 -7.86
C CYS A 188 12.26 2.74 -8.38
N GLY A 189 12.51 1.46 -8.05
CA GLY A 189 11.63 0.36 -8.43
C GLY A 189 10.24 0.47 -7.79
N GLY A 190 10.15 0.95 -6.54
CA GLY A 190 8.89 1.17 -5.84
C GLY A 190 8.04 2.26 -6.49
N CYS A 191 8.65 3.36 -6.90
CA CYS A 191 7.97 4.40 -7.67
C CYS A 191 7.39 3.85 -8.98
N LEU A 192 8.20 3.12 -9.75
CA LEU A 192 7.75 2.51 -11.02
C LEU A 192 6.67 1.44 -10.81
N ALA A 193 6.78 0.59 -9.79
CA ALA A 193 5.77 -0.43 -9.47
C ALA A 193 4.43 0.20 -9.05
N LEU A 194 4.46 1.31 -8.32
CA LEU A 194 3.26 2.09 -7.98
C LEU A 194 2.59 2.66 -9.23
N MET A 195 3.37 3.23 -10.14
CA MET A 195 2.87 3.77 -11.41
C MET A 195 2.31 2.66 -12.31
N ASP A 196 2.96 1.50 -12.35
CA ASP A 196 2.50 0.32 -13.09
C ASP A 196 1.19 -0.25 -12.51
N ALA A 197 0.99 -0.12 -11.18
CA ALA A 197 -0.27 -0.49 -10.52
C ALA A 197 -1.42 0.52 -10.76
N GLY A 198 -1.18 1.62 -11.45
CA GLY A 198 -2.18 2.67 -11.69
C GLY A 198 -2.35 3.64 -10.52
N VAL A 199 -1.43 3.66 -9.55
CA VAL A 199 -1.43 4.69 -8.51
C VAL A 199 -1.06 6.03 -9.13
N PRO A 200 -1.90 7.07 -9.03
CA PRO A 200 -1.61 8.38 -9.61
C PRO A 200 -0.57 9.13 -8.76
N VAL A 201 0.70 8.72 -8.88
CA VAL A 201 1.78 9.40 -8.18
C VAL A 201 1.94 10.82 -8.71
N LYS A 202 2.15 11.79 -7.80
CA LYS A 202 2.27 13.22 -8.14
C LYS A 202 3.50 13.51 -9.00
N SER A 203 4.59 12.79 -8.76
CA SER A 203 5.85 12.94 -9.47
C SER A 203 6.71 11.69 -9.27
N HIS A 204 7.63 11.42 -10.21
CA HIS A 204 8.63 10.37 -10.04
C HIS A 204 9.51 10.66 -8.85
N VAL A 205 9.90 9.61 -8.13
CA VAL A 205 10.85 9.67 -7.02
C VAL A 205 12.04 8.78 -7.33
N ALA A 206 13.22 9.37 -7.47
CA ALA A 206 14.47 8.64 -7.61
C ALA A 206 15.31 8.73 -6.34
N GLY A 207 16.13 7.72 -6.09
CA GLY A 207 17.05 7.66 -4.98
C GLY A 207 18.48 7.38 -5.43
N ILE A 208 19.44 8.00 -4.76
CA ILE A 208 20.88 7.83 -5.00
C ILE A 208 21.64 7.76 -3.68
N ALA A 209 22.73 6.99 -3.66
CA ALA A 209 23.67 6.95 -2.54
C ALA A 209 24.97 7.64 -2.93
N MET A 210 25.41 8.50 -2.04
CA MET A 210 26.61 9.31 -2.15
C MET A 210 27.62 8.91 -1.08
N GLY A 211 28.89 9.06 -1.38
CA GLY A 211 29.98 8.84 -0.43
C GLY A 211 30.92 10.00 -0.37
N LEU A 212 31.73 10.05 0.69
CA LEU A 212 32.77 11.03 0.90
C LEU A 212 34.05 10.34 1.32
N ILE A 213 35.16 10.73 0.69
CA ILE A 213 36.51 10.42 1.15
C ILE A 213 37.23 11.72 1.45
N LYS A 214 37.80 11.83 2.65
CA LYS A 214 38.54 13.00 3.11
C LYS A 214 39.94 12.61 3.58
N GLU A 215 40.93 13.24 3.02
CA GLU A 215 42.36 13.07 3.39
C GLU A 215 43.00 14.45 3.64
N GLY A 216 43.12 14.80 4.92
CA GLY A 216 43.52 16.13 5.32
C GLY A 216 42.50 17.19 4.84
N ASN A 217 42.98 18.11 3.96
CA ASN A 217 42.14 19.16 3.37
C ASN A 217 41.55 18.78 2.00
N ARG A 218 41.86 17.59 1.48
CA ARG A 218 41.34 17.13 0.18
C ARG A 218 40.13 16.29 0.40
N VAL A 219 39.12 16.45 -0.45
CA VAL A 219 37.85 15.81 -0.38
C VAL A 219 37.46 15.29 -1.77
N ALA A 220 36.94 14.07 -1.81
CA ALA A 220 36.30 13.51 -2.98
C ALA A 220 34.86 13.11 -2.62
N VAL A 221 33.88 13.61 -3.36
CA VAL A 221 32.47 13.21 -3.27
C VAL A 221 32.23 12.17 -4.37
N LEU A 222 31.64 11.02 -3.98
CA LEU A 222 31.37 9.90 -4.87
C LEU A 222 29.88 9.75 -5.09
N THR A 223 29.47 9.65 -6.36
CA THR A 223 28.08 9.41 -6.75
C THR A 223 27.87 7.92 -7.01
N ASP A 224 26.74 7.34 -6.56
CA ASP A 224 26.41 5.92 -6.71
C ASP A 224 27.52 5.00 -6.19
N ILE A 225 27.71 5.02 -4.89
CA ILE A 225 28.77 4.25 -4.21
C ILE A 225 28.51 2.74 -4.22
N LEU A 226 29.60 2.00 -4.32
CA LEU A 226 29.67 0.56 -4.10
C LEU A 226 29.63 0.22 -2.60
N GLY A 227 29.41 -1.05 -2.26
CA GLY A 227 29.45 -1.52 -0.88
C GLY A 227 30.80 -1.28 -0.21
N ASP A 228 31.91 -1.49 -0.92
CA ASP A 228 33.27 -1.23 -0.41
C ASP A 228 33.50 0.27 -0.18
N GLU A 229 32.99 1.13 -1.05
CA GLU A 229 33.10 2.60 -0.92
C GLU A 229 32.25 3.12 0.23
N ASP A 230 31.10 2.52 0.50
CA ASP A 230 30.29 2.78 1.70
C ASP A 230 31.07 2.41 2.96
N HIS A 231 31.69 1.23 2.97
CA HIS A 231 32.42 0.74 4.13
C HIS A 231 33.70 1.54 4.40
N LEU A 232 34.44 1.88 3.37
CA LEU A 232 35.73 2.60 3.45
C LEU A 232 35.60 4.12 3.48
N GLY A 233 34.45 4.65 3.15
CA GLY A 233 34.17 6.10 3.10
C GLY A 233 34.05 6.73 4.49
N ASP A 234 34.27 8.05 4.55
CA ASP A 234 34.18 8.87 5.76
C ASP A 234 32.76 9.34 6.06
N MET A 235 31.92 9.34 5.05
CA MET A 235 30.49 9.60 5.13
C MET A 235 29.78 8.87 3.97
N ASP A 236 28.62 8.33 4.24
CA ASP A 236 27.64 7.97 3.24
C ASP A 236 26.34 8.68 3.48
N PHE A 237 25.65 9.09 2.43
CA PHE A 237 24.31 9.61 2.56
C PHE A 237 23.43 9.21 1.37
N LYS A 238 22.20 8.96 1.66
CA LYS A 238 21.18 8.52 0.72
C LYS A 238 20.19 9.64 0.55
N VAL A 239 19.97 10.06 -0.69
CA VAL A 239 19.05 11.15 -1.04
C VAL A 239 18.01 10.62 -2.00
N ALA A 240 16.74 10.76 -1.64
CA ALA A 240 15.63 10.49 -2.52
C ALA A 240 14.79 11.75 -2.73
N GLY A 241 14.16 11.85 -3.89
CA GLY A 241 13.29 12.99 -4.18
C GLY A 241 12.85 13.06 -5.64
N THR A 242 12.02 14.05 -5.89
CA THR A 242 11.47 14.39 -7.20
C THR A 242 12.41 15.34 -7.96
N ASP A 243 11.99 15.82 -9.10
CA ASP A 243 12.66 16.92 -9.82
C ASP A 243 12.57 18.26 -9.05
N GLU A 244 11.52 18.46 -8.25
CA GLU A 244 11.33 19.67 -7.48
C GLU A 244 12.14 19.69 -6.18
N GLY A 245 12.26 18.55 -5.46
CA GLY A 245 12.87 18.54 -4.15
C GLY A 245 13.22 17.18 -3.58
N ILE A 246 13.80 17.20 -2.38
CA ILE A 246 14.19 16.02 -1.60
C ILE A 246 13.00 15.57 -0.76
N THR A 247 12.64 14.29 -0.84
CA THR A 247 11.57 13.66 -0.05
C THR A 247 12.10 12.88 1.14
N ALA A 248 13.34 12.35 1.03
CA ALA A 248 14.00 11.68 2.15
C ALA A 248 15.51 11.81 2.05
N LEU A 249 16.14 11.92 3.22
CA LEU A 249 17.58 11.92 3.40
C LEU A 249 17.96 11.07 4.60
N GLN A 250 19.00 10.27 4.45
CA GLN A 250 19.66 9.56 5.55
C GLN A 250 21.17 9.73 5.38
N MET A 251 21.86 10.06 6.45
CA MET A 251 23.30 10.29 6.45
C MET A 251 23.93 9.53 7.60
N ASP A 252 25.11 8.94 7.33
CA ASP A 252 26.01 8.34 8.29
C ASP A 252 27.38 8.99 8.17
N ILE A 253 27.87 9.62 9.24
CA ILE A 253 29.16 10.32 9.30
C ILE A 253 30.07 9.54 10.23
N LYS A 254 31.21 9.08 9.68
CA LYS A 254 32.21 8.26 10.38
C LYS A 254 33.43 9.05 10.85
N ILE A 255 33.44 10.36 10.63
CA ILE A 255 34.49 11.33 11.03
C ILE A 255 33.91 12.39 11.95
N THR A 256 34.77 13.22 12.56
CA THR A 256 34.39 14.23 13.56
C THR A 256 33.44 15.31 13.04
N GLY A 257 33.31 15.47 11.71
CA GLY A 257 32.38 16.39 11.10
C GLY A 257 32.72 16.72 9.65
N ILE A 258 31.73 17.29 8.99
CA ILE A 258 31.80 17.81 7.62
C ILE A 258 31.41 19.28 7.61
N THR A 259 31.95 20.06 6.69
CA THR A 259 31.63 21.48 6.58
C THR A 259 30.42 21.71 5.69
N ALA A 260 29.80 22.88 5.80
CA ALA A 260 28.66 23.28 4.98
C ALA A 260 29.01 23.28 3.47
N GLU A 261 30.23 23.68 3.13
CA GLU A 261 30.73 23.70 1.75
C GLU A 261 30.79 22.28 1.16
N ILE A 262 31.29 21.30 1.94
CA ILE A 262 31.33 19.89 1.53
C ILE A 262 29.91 19.38 1.29
N MET A 263 28.99 19.70 2.21
CA MET A 263 27.58 19.30 2.05
C MET A 263 26.93 19.96 0.83
N GLN A 264 27.22 21.20 0.56
CA GLN A 264 26.68 21.90 -0.61
C GLN A 264 27.13 21.23 -1.92
N VAL A 265 28.41 20.87 -2.02
CA VAL A 265 28.96 20.14 -3.18
C VAL A 265 28.29 18.76 -3.28
N ALA A 266 28.22 18.03 -2.17
CA ALA A 266 27.65 16.69 -2.13
C ALA A 266 26.15 16.66 -2.49
N LEU A 267 25.37 17.60 -2.01
CA LEU A 267 23.94 17.73 -2.36
C LEU A 267 23.74 18.18 -3.81
N GLY A 268 24.61 19.06 -4.33
CA GLY A 268 24.62 19.44 -5.75
C GLY A 268 24.84 18.24 -6.66
N GLN A 269 25.90 17.48 -6.40
CA GLN A 269 26.22 16.25 -7.14
C GLN A 269 25.14 15.17 -6.99
N ALA A 270 24.54 15.02 -5.81
CA ALA A 270 23.40 14.15 -5.58
C ALA A 270 22.16 14.56 -6.40
N LYS A 271 21.93 15.86 -6.57
CA LYS A 271 20.84 16.38 -7.43
C LYS A 271 21.06 15.99 -8.89
N GLU A 272 22.26 16.19 -9.41
CA GLU A 272 22.59 15.82 -10.80
C GLU A 272 22.40 14.31 -11.02
N GLY A 273 22.92 13.50 -10.11
CA GLY A 273 22.73 12.04 -10.16
C GLY A 273 21.27 11.62 -10.10
N ARG A 274 20.49 12.24 -9.23
CA ARG A 274 19.05 11.97 -9.10
C ARG A 274 18.28 12.37 -10.36
N MET A 275 18.60 13.52 -10.97
CA MET A 275 17.99 13.96 -12.23
C MET A 275 18.30 13.01 -13.38
N HIS A 276 19.52 12.47 -13.45
CA HIS A 276 19.89 11.45 -14.43
C HIS A 276 19.03 10.18 -14.26
N ILE A 277 18.88 9.68 -13.03
CA ILE A 277 18.05 8.50 -12.73
C ILE A 277 16.58 8.76 -13.09
N LEU A 278 16.04 9.93 -12.73
CA LEU A 278 14.67 10.34 -13.08
C LEU A 278 14.44 10.31 -14.59
N GLY A 279 15.41 10.76 -15.39
CA GLY A 279 15.34 10.69 -16.85
C GLY A 279 15.21 9.26 -17.37
N ILE A 280 15.96 8.32 -16.81
CA ILE A 280 15.88 6.90 -17.18
C ILE A 280 14.55 6.29 -16.76
N MET A 281 14.08 6.60 -15.54
CA MET A 281 12.78 6.14 -15.04
C MET A 281 11.63 6.66 -15.93
N LYS A 282 11.64 7.94 -16.31
CA LYS A 282 10.67 8.53 -17.24
C LYS A 282 10.70 7.84 -18.61
N SER A 283 11.87 7.44 -19.09
CA SER A 283 11.97 6.68 -20.35
C SER A 283 11.36 5.28 -20.26
N ALA A 284 11.40 4.64 -19.09
CA ALA A 284 10.77 3.35 -18.86
C ALA A 284 9.24 3.48 -18.67
N MET A 285 8.81 4.52 -17.96
CA MET A 285 7.40 4.81 -17.71
C MET A 285 7.23 6.30 -17.37
N ASP A 286 6.65 7.08 -18.28
CA ASP A 286 6.51 8.53 -18.10
C ASP A 286 5.35 8.92 -17.20
N THR A 287 4.22 8.22 -17.32
CA THR A 287 2.99 8.46 -16.55
C THR A 287 2.46 7.17 -15.94
N SER A 288 1.74 7.28 -14.82
CA SER A 288 1.04 6.14 -14.22
C SER A 288 0.02 5.56 -15.19
N ARG A 289 -0.23 4.24 -15.13
CA ARG A 289 -1.32 3.61 -15.90
C ARG A 289 -2.65 4.23 -15.52
N THR A 290 -3.49 4.42 -16.51
CA THR A 290 -4.85 4.94 -16.31
C THR A 290 -5.83 3.86 -15.84
N GLU A 291 -5.55 2.60 -16.16
CA GLU A 291 -6.35 1.46 -15.78
C GLU A 291 -5.61 0.60 -14.74
N LEU A 292 -6.36 0.13 -13.75
CA LEU A 292 -5.86 -0.83 -12.79
C LEU A 292 -5.73 -2.21 -13.43
N SER A 293 -4.83 -3.04 -12.87
CA SER A 293 -4.73 -4.45 -13.23
C SER A 293 -6.09 -5.15 -13.11
N ALA A 294 -6.34 -6.12 -13.99
CA ALA A 294 -7.54 -6.95 -13.92
C ALA A 294 -7.64 -7.76 -12.60
N PHE A 295 -6.51 -7.94 -11.92
CA PHE A 295 -6.42 -8.63 -10.62
C PHE A 295 -6.59 -7.69 -9.42
N ALA A 296 -6.50 -6.37 -9.63
CA ALA A 296 -6.69 -5.40 -8.56
C ALA A 296 -8.18 -5.28 -8.19
N PRO A 297 -8.51 -5.15 -6.89
CA PRO A 297 -9.88 -4.91 -6.48
C PRO A 297 -10.36 -3.56 -7.02
N ARG A 298 -11.60 -3.52 -7.50
CA ARG A 298 -12.28 -2.27 -7.87
C ARG A 298 -13.07 -1.79 -6.67
N ILE A 299 -13.04 -0.49 -6.38
CA ILE A 299 -13.80 0.12 -5.30
C ILE A 299 -14.95 0.92 -5.90
N ILE A 300 -16.17 0.50 -5.62
CA ILE A 300 -17.39 1.24 -5.95
C ILE A 300 -17.79 2.01 -4.69
N THR A 301 -17.88 3.34 -4.80
CA THR A 301 -18.30 4.20 -3.69
C THR A 301 -19.75 4.63 -3.92
N MET A 302 -20.58 4.49 -2.89
CA MET A 302 -21.94 4.99 -2.86
C MET A 302 -22.21 5.67 -1.52
N LYS A 303 -23.23 6.54 -1.50
CA LYS A 303 -23.65 7.24 -0.28
C LYS A 303 -25.08 6.88 0.05
N ILE A 304 -25.33 6.52 1.30
CA ILE A 304 -26.66 6.25 1.84
C ILE A 304 -27.00 7.22 2.96
N ASN A 305 -28.27 7.29 3.35
CA ASN A 305 -28.67 7.98 4.56
C ASN A 305 -28.02 7.30 5.79
N PRO A 306 -27.29 8.04 6.66
CA PRO A 306 -26.65 7.47 7.86
C PRO A 306 -27.61 6.68 8.77
N GLU A 307 -28.88 7.05 8.82
CA GLU A 307 -29.88 6.32 9.59
C GLU A 307 -30.10 4.89 9.08
N LYS A 308 -29.78 4.61 7.79
CA LYS A 308 -29.91 3.30 7.14
C LYS A 308 -28.69 2.39 7.34
N ILE A 309 -27.61 2.89 7.90
CA ILE A 309 -26.43 2.08 8.21
C ILE A 309 -26.81 0.83 9.01
N ARG A 310 -27.72 0.99 9.97
CA ARG A 310 -28.19 -0.13 10.80
C ARG A 310 -28.92 -1.20 10.00
N ASP A 311 -29.67 -0.81 8.95
CA ASP A 311 -30.41 -1.74 8.09
C ASP A 311 -29.45 -2.55 7.22
N VAL A 312 -28.37 -1.90 6.70
CA VAL A 312 -27.32 -2.56 5.90
C VAL A 312 -26.45 -3.49 6.76
N ILE A 313 -26.14 -3.10 7.98
CA ILE A 313 -25.40 -3.95 8.92
C ILE A 313 -26.27 -5.12 9.38
N GLY A 314 -27.54 -4.85 9.69
CA GLY A 314 -28.47 -5.82 10.23
C GLY A 314 -28.17 -6.21 11.68
N LYS A 315 -29.09 -6.95 12.33
CA LYS A 315 -28.95 -7.38 13.71
C LYS A 315 -27.70 -8.25 13.91
N GLY A 316 -26.75 -7.77 14.70
CA GLY A 316 -25.48 -8.47 14.95
C GLY A 316 -24.61 -8.67 13.70
N GLY A 317 -24.78 -7.83 12.67
CA GLY A 317 -24.03 -7.90 11.42
C GLY A 317 -24.48 -8.99 10.44
N ALA A 318 -25.70 -9.53 10.61
CA ALA A 318 -26.17 -10.65 9.78
C ALA A 318 -26.33 -10.27 8.30
N VAL A 319 -26.87 -9.07 8.01
CA VAL A 319 -27.14 -8.64 6.63
C VAL A 319 -25.83 -8.39 5.87
N ILE A 320 -24.90 -7.63 6.45
CA ILE A 320 -23.62 -7.34 5.82
C ILE A 320 -22.78 -8.61 5.60
N ARG A 321 -22.85 -9.59 6.53
CA ARG A 321 -22.16 -10.88 6.31
C ARG A 321 -22.77 -11.67 5.17
N ALA A 322 -24.11 -11.74 5.10
CA ALA A 322 -24.78 -12.42 3.99
C ALA A 322 -24.48 -11.76 2.65
N LEU A 323 -24.49 -10.43 2.60
CA LEU A 323 -24.08 -9.68 1.39
C LEU A 323 -22.66 -10.03 0.96
N THR A 324 -21.70 -10.04 1.90
CA THR A 324 -20.29 -10.37 1.62
C THR A 324 -20.13 -11.82 1.16
N GLU A 325 -20.81 -12.78 1.82
CA GLU A 325 -20.72 -14.21 1.47
C GLU A 325 -21.33 -14.51 0.11
N GLU A 326 -22.48 -13.92 -0.22
CA GLU A 326 -23.20 -14.19 -1.44
C GLU A 326 -22.61 -13.49 -2.68
N THR A 327 -22.07 -12.28 -2.50
CA THR A 327 -21.49 -11.51 -3.61
C THR A 327 -19.98 -11.68 -3.75
N GLY A 328 -19.28 -12.10 -2.69
CA GLY A 328 -17.82 -12.12 -2.62
C GLY A 328 -17.18 -10.71 -2.55
N ALA A 329 -17.99 -9.66 -2.40
CA ALA A 329 -17.50 -8.29 -2.27
C ALA A 329 -17.19 -7.95 -0.81
N THR A 330 -16.19 -7.10 -0.58
CA THR A 330 -15.91 -6.47 0.72
C THR A 330 -16.71 -5.18 0.84
N ILE A 331 -17.38 -4.95 1.96
CA ILE A 331 -18.23 -3.78 2.17
C ILE A 331 -17.73 -3.04 3.41
N ASP A 332 -17.24 -1.81 3.24
CA ASP A 332 -16.82 -0.92 4.30
C ASP A 332 -17.82 0.23 4.41
N ILE A 333 -18.27 0.53 5.63
CA ILE A 333 -19.29 1.55 5.89
C ILE A 333 -18.70 2.58 6.85
N GLU A 334 -18.72 3.83 6.43
CA GLU A 334 -18.29 4.97 7.24
C GLU A 334 -19.50 5.60 7.97
N ASP A 335 -19.26 6.26 9.10
CA ASP A 335 -20.31 6.82 9.94
C ASP A 335 -21.15 7.93 9.25
N ASP A 336 -20.59 8.55 8.21
CA ASP A 336 -21.27 9.57 7.39
C ASP A 336 -22.22 9.00 6.32
N GLY A 337 -22.34 7.68 6.24
CA GLY A 337 -23.15 6.95 5.25
C GLY A 337 -22.42 6.62 3.96
N THR A 338 -21.13 6.87 3.85
CA THR A 338 -20.32 6.45 2.70
C THR A 338 -20.06 4.95 2.78
N ILE A 339 -20.40 4.23 1.72
CA ILE A 339 -20.15 2.79 1.58
C ILE A 339 -19.14 2.58 0.46
N LYS A 340 -18.07 1.85 0.77
CA LYS A 340 -17.05 1.42 -0.19
C LYS A 340 -17.17 -0.08 -0.41
N ILE A 341 -17.45 -0.48 -1.64
CA ILE A 341 -17.61 -1.87 -2.05
C ILE A 341 -16.37 -2.27 -2.84
N GLY A 342 -15.51 -3.08 -2.23
CA GLY A 342 -14.31 -3.63 -2.87
C GLY A 342 -14.60 -4.99 -3.51
N CYS A 343 -14.32 -5.16 -4.80
CA CYS A 343 -14.57 -6.39 -5.53
C CYS A 343 -13.54 -6.61 -6.65
N VAL A 344 -13.18 -7.86 -6.92
CA VAL A 344 -12.34 -8.22 -8.07
C VAL A 344 -13.19 -8.31 -9.34
N SER A 345 -14.43 -8.81 -9.25
CA SER A 345 -15.40 -8.86 -10.36
C SER A 345 -16.28 -7.63 -10.36
N ALA A 346 -16.40 -6.95 -11.50
CA ALA A 346 -17.33 -5.83 -11.67
C ALA A 346 -18.79 -6.23 -11.41
N GLU A 347 -19.15 -7.45 -11.82
CA GLU A 347 -20.52 -8.01 -11.64
C GLU A 347 -20.84 -8.18 -10.15
N ALA A 348 -19.90 -8.69 -9.35
CA ALA A 348 -20.05 -8.84 -7.90
C ALA A 348 -20.24 -7.48 -7.20
N GLY A 349 -19.52 -6.46 -7.64
CA GLY A 349 -19.66 -5.10 -7.09
C GLY A 349 -21.00 -4.46 -7.41
N GLU A 350 -21.46 -4.57 -8.65
CA GLU A 350 -22.78 -4.05 -9.07
C GLU A 350 -23.93 -4.81 -8.39
N GLU A 351 -23.80 -6.11 -8.19
CA GLU A 351 -24.80 -6.89 -7.46
C GLU A 351 -24.86 -6.48 -5.99
N ALA A 352 -23.72 -6.33 -5.33
CA ALA A 352 -23.65 -5.82 -3.96
C ALA A 352 -24.28 -4.43 -3.84
N LYS A 353 -23.95 -3.53 -4.77
CA LYS A 353 -24.53 -2.18 -4.85
C LYS A 353 -26.04 -2.21 -4.97
N LYS A 354 -26.58 -2.99 -5.92
CA LYS A 354 -28.03 -3.14 -6.13
C LYS A 354 -28.75 -3.62 -4.87
N ARG A 355 -28.15 -4.58 -4.16
CA ARG A 355 -28.75 -5.10 -2.91
C ARG A 355 -28.74 -4.07 -1.80
N ILE A 356 -27.65 -3.28 -1.68
CA ILE A 356 -27.59 -2.19 -0.70
C ILE A 356 -28.61 -1.12 -1.07
N GLU A 357 -28.73 -0.74 -2.33
CA GLU A 357 -29.75 0.18 -2.81
C GLU A 357 -31.18 -0.30 -2.49
N ALA A 358 -31.44 -1.59 -2.70
CA ALA A 358 -32.75 -2.17 -2.37
C ALA A 358 -33.05 -2.13 -0.85
N ILE A 359 -32.04 -2.37 0.01
CA ILE A 359 -32.20 -2.31 1.48
C ILE A 359 -32.41 -0.87 1.96
N THR A 360 -31.73 0.08 1.33
CA THR A 360 -31.74 1.50 1.74
C THR A 360 -32.78 2.34 1.04
N ALA A 361 -33.46 1.78 0.01
CA ALA A 361 -34.48 2.47 -0.75
C ALA A 361 -35.60 2.99 0.15
N GLU A 362 -35.95 4.25 -0.04
CA GLU A 362 -37.08 4.91 0.65
C GLU A 362 -38.23 5.10 -0.31
N VAL A 363 -39.43 5.05 0.25
CA VAL A 363 -40.64 5.27 -0.51
C VAL A 363 -40.86 6.79 -0.61
N GLU A 364 -40.80 7.33 -1.82
CA GLU A 364 -40.98 8.77 -2.07
C GLU A 364 -42.46 9.13 -2.28
N ILE A 365 -42.87 10.20 -1.63
CA ILE A 365 -44.23 10.72 -1.81
C ILE A 365 -44.40 11.25 -3.25
N GLY A 366 -45.51 10.84 -3.89
CA GLY A 366 -45.84 11.21 -5.26
C GLY A 366 -45.31 10.26 -6.34
N GLN A 367 -44.40 9.33 -5.99
CA GLN A 367 -43.89 8.28 -6.89
C GLN A 367 -44.90 7.13 -7.06
N VAL A 368 -44.80 6.48 -8.22
CA VAL A 368 -45.61 5.30 -8.59
C VAL A 368 -44.78 4.04 -8.45
N TYR A 369 -45.29 3.09 -7.70
CA TYR A 369 -44.65 1.78 -7.48
C TYR A 369 -45.54 0.66 -8.01
N GLU A 370 -44.93 -0.41 -8.47
CA GLU A 370 -45.58 -1.70 -8.67
C GLU A 370 -45.43 -2.51 -7.38
N GLY A 371 -46.51 -2.72 -6.66
CA GLY A 371 -46.50 -3.43 -5.39
C GLY A 371 -47.34 -4.67 -5.43
N THR A 372 -46.99 -5.67 -4.60
CA THR A 372 -47.76 -6.93 -4.45
C THR A 372 -48.69 -6.83 -3.28
N VAL A 373 -49.98 -7.18 -3.46
CA VAL A 373 -50.95 -7.28 -2.39
C VAL A 373 -50.62 -8.46 -1.47
N ILE A 374 -50.23 -8.15 -0.22
CA ILE A 374 -49.82 -9.17 0.75
C ILE A 374 -51.05 -9.65 1.57
N LYS A 375 -51.95 -8.71 1.87
CA LYS A 375 -53.08 -9.00 2.75
C LYS A 375 -54.28 -8.10 2.42
N LEU A 376 -55.47 -8.70 2.43
CA LEU A 376 -56.73 -7.95 2.33
C LEU A 376 -57.28 -7.69 3.74
N LEU A 377 -57.81 -6.47 3.94
CA LEU A 377 -58.48 -6.01 5.14
C LEU A 377 -59.88 -5.48 4.74
N ASP A 378 -60.84 -5.44 5.69
CA ASP A 378 -62.17 -4.93 5.44
C ASP A 378 -62.19 -3.47 4.91
N PHE A 379 -61.19 -2.66 5.28
CA PHE A 379 -61.07 -1.24 4.94
C PHE A 379 -59.97 -0.92 3.90
N GLY A 380 -59.29 -1.97 3.37
CA GLY A 380 -58.24 -1.72 2.37
C GLY A 380 -57.37 -2.96 2.13
N ALA A 381 -56.24 -2.77 1.45
CA ALA A 381 -55.22 -3.78 1.18
C ALA A 381 -53.84 -3.34 1.64
N VAL A 382 -53.08 -4.28 2.18
CA VAL A 382 -51.64 -4.06 2.46
C VAL A 382 -50.85 -4.46 1.21
N VAL A 383 -50.12 -3.52 0.67
CA VAL A 383 -49.34 -3.70 -0.56
C VAL A 383 -47.86 -3.52 -0.24
N SER A 384 -47.07 -4.53 -0.55
CA SER A 384 -45.59 -4.45 -0.45
C SER A 384 -45.03 -3.71 -1.64
N LEU A 385 -44.31 -2.62 -1.38
CA LEU A 385 -43.72 -1.73 -2.40
C LEU A 385 -42.27 -2.06 -2.64
N LEU A 386 -41.52 -2.23 -1.56
CA LEU A 386 -40.09 -2.52 -1.53
C LEU A 386 -39.82 -3.56 -0.42
N PRO A 387 -38.68 -4.25 -0.43
CA PRO A 387 -38.34 -5.20 0.63
C PRO A 387 -38.48 -4.59 2.02
N GLY A 388 -39.42 -5.08 2.83
CA GLY A 388 -39.70 -4.58 4.19
C GLY A 388 -40.44 -3.24 4.25
N LYS A 389 -41.00 -2.73 3.15
CA LYS A 389 -41.80 -1.50 3.09
C LYS A 389 -43.18 -1.79 2.54
N ASP A 390 -44.16 -1.79 3.43
CA ASP A 390 -45.56 -2.03 3.09
C ASP A 390 -46.35 -0.72 3.20
N GLY A 391 -47.30 -0.57 2.30
CA GLY A 391 -48.22 0.58 2.33
C GLY A 391 -49.66 0.14 2.41
N LEU A 392 -50.52 0.98 3.01
CA LEU A 392 -51.93 0.77 3.09
C LEU A 392 -52.67 1.43 1.91
N LEU A 393 -53.29 0.61 1.08
CA LEU A 393 -54.22 1.04 0.04
C LEU A 393 -55.63 1.02 0.62
N HIS A 394 -56.13 2.17 1.06
CA HIS A 394 -57.48 2.27 1.65
C HIS A 394 -58.56 2.02 0.57
N ILE A 395 -59.68 1.42 0.96
CA ILE A 395 -60.80 1.05 0.06
C ILE A 395 -61.26 2.26 -0.82
N SER A 396 -61.27 3.46 -0.28
CA SER A 396 -61.65 4.70 -1.00
C SER A 396 -60.60 5.17 -2.04
N GLN A 397 -59.42 4.57 -2.04
CA GLN A 397 -58.30 4.91 -2.93
C GLN A 397 -58.07 3.85 -4.02
N ILE A 398 -58.90 2.82 -4.11
CA ILE A 398 -58.83 1.76 -5.11
C ILE A 398 -59.34 2.27 -6.47
N ALA A 399 -60.53 2.86 -6.49
CA ALA A 399 -61.18 3.32 -7.72
C ALA A 399 -61.98 4.60 -7.47
N HIS A 400 -62.41 5.29 -8.55
CA HIS A 400 -63.29 6.47 -8.52
C HIS A 400 -64.75 6.08 -8.19
N GLN A 401 -65.17 4.85 -8.49
CA GLN A 401 -66.48 4.33 -8.13
C GLN A 401 -66.49 3.80 -6.70
N ARG A 402 -67.70 3.69 -6.10
CA ARG A 402 -67.85 3.15 -4.74
C ARG A 402 -67.53 1.67 -4.72
N VAL A 403 -66.46 1.31 -3.99
CA VAL A 403 -66.04 -0.08 -3.74
C VAL A 403 -66.75 -0.58 -2.52
N ASN A 404 -67.54 -1.67 -2.63
CA ASN A 404 -68.28 -2.26 -1.53
C ASN A 404 -67.44 -3.30 -0.74
N ALA A 405 -66.60 -4.05 -1.42
CA ALA A 405 -65.66 -4.95 -0.82
C ALA A 405 -64.31 -4.88 -1.55
N VAL A 406 -63.20 -4.93 -0.80
CA VAL A 406 -61.81 -4.89 -1.37
C VAL A 406 -61.57 -6.11 -2.24
N SER A 407 -62.14 -7.27 -1.86
CA SER A 407 -62.04 -8.54 -2.58
C SER A 407 -62.66 -8.55 -4.01
N ASP A 408 -63.53 -7.54 -4.30
CA ASP A 408 -64.11 -7.44 -5.66
C ASP A 408 -63.13 -6.89 -6.67
N PHE A 409 -62.10 -6.17 -6.20
CA PHE A 409 -61.09 -5.50 -7.02
C PHE A 409 -59.70 -6.08 -6.92
N LEU A 410 -59.32 -6.63 -5.76
CA LEU A 410 -57.96 -7.09 -5.45
C LEU A 410 -57.98 -8.47 -4.80
N LYS A 411 -56.94 -9.26 -5.15
CA LYS A 411 -56.67 -10.55 -4.48
C LYS A 411 -55.27 -10.54 -3.90
N GLU A 412 -55.05 -11.36 -2.89
CA GLU A 412 -53.72 -11.60 -2.34
C GLU A 412 -52.84 -12.21 -3.42
N GLY A 413 -51.65 -11.61 -3.65
CA GLY A 413 -50.71 -11.95 -4.71
C GLY A 413 -50.82 -11.09 -5.98
N ASP A 414 -51.85 -10.25 -6.11
CA ASP A 414 -51.98 -9.37 -7.28
C ASP A 414 -50.89 -8.29 -7.26
N VAL A 415 -50.31 -8.03 -8.45
CA VAL A 415 -49.36 -6.91 -8.66
C VAL A 415 -50.15 -5.71 -9.13
N VAL A 416 -50.09 -4.62 -8.36
CA VAL A 416 -50.87 -3.40 -8.62
C VAL A 416 -49.96 -2.18 -8.70
N LYS A 417 -50.31 -1.24 -9.61
CA LYS A 417 -49.64 0.07 -9.66
C LYS A 417 -50.31 0.99 -8.67
N VAL A 418 -49.52 1.55 -7.76
CA VAL A 418 -50.00 2.43 -6.72
C VAL A 418 -49.14 3.69 -6.64
N LYS A 419 -49.75 4.83 -6.42
CA LYS A 419 -49.06 6.10 -6.15
C LYS A 419 -49.01 6.35 -4.66
N VAL A 420 -47.85 6.74 -4.15
CA VAL A 420 -47.67 7.14 -2.75
C VAL A 420 -48.25 8.52 -2.54
N VAL A 421 -49.27 8.61 -1.68
CA VAL A 421 -49.94 9.87 -1.40
C VAL A 421 -49.39 10.52 -0.13
N GLU A 422 -49.07 9.74 0.86
CA GLU A 422 -48.61 10.22 2.17
C GLU A 422 -47.65 9.17 2.78
N ALA A 423 -46.60 9.65 3.42
CA ALA A 423 -45.73 8.83 4.26
C ALA A 423 -45.53 9.58 5.59
N ASP A 424 -45.85 8.92 6.71
CA ASP A 424 -45.67 9.53 8.03
C ASP A 424 -44.29 9.24 8.61
N GLU A 425 -43.87 10.03 9.61
CA GLU A 425 -42.59 9.86 10.31
C GLU A 425 -42.42 8.47 11.00
N LYS A 426 -43.52 7.72 11.15
CA LYS A 426 -43.51 6.38 11.69
C LYS A 426 -43.42 5.28 10.62
N GLY A 427 -43.16 5.67 9.35
CA GLY A 427 -43.00 4.74 8.24
C GLY A 427 -44.30 4.15 7.70
N ARG A 428 -45.47 4.71 8.04
CA ARG A 428 -46.75 4.26 7.47
C ARG A 428 -46.99 4.97 6.14
N VAL A 429 -47.10 4.20 5.08
CA VAL A 429 -47.25 4.69 3.71
C VAL A 429 -48.73 4.54 3.30
N ARG A 430 -49.36 5.63 2.80
CA ARG A 430 -50.70 5.60 2.23
C ARG A 430 -50.60 5.60 0.71
N LEU A 431 -51.34 4.70 0.09
CA LEU A 431 -51.31 4.42 -1.32
C LEU A 431 -52.65 4.79 -2.00
N SER A 432 -52.56 5.12 -3.28
CA SER A 432 -53.74 5.39 -4.11
C SER A 432 -53.57 4.81 -5.50
N MET A 433 -54.47 3.94 -5.94
CA MET A 433 -54.66 3.55 -7.34
C MET A 433 -55.47 4.61 -8.08
N LYS A 434 -56.43 5.23 -7.38
CA LYS A 434 -57.31 6.28 -7.89
C LYS A 434 -56.55 7.46 -8.46
N ALA A 435 -55.39 7.82 -7.86
CA ALA A 435 -54.53 8.92 -8.35
C ALA A 435 -53.80 8.61 -9.66
N LEU A 436 -53.89 7.41 -10.20
CA LEU A 436 -53.33 6.97 -11.48
C LEU A 436 -54.37 6.88 -12.61
N ILE A 437 -55.64 7.01 -12.27
CA ILE A 437 -56.78 6.87 -13.20
C ILE A 437 -57.39 8.28 -13.37
N ASP A 438 -57.51 8.74 -14.60
CA ASP A 438 -58.21 9.99 -14.89
C ASP A 438 -59.65 9.94 -14.36
N PRO A 439 -60.13 11.00 -13.68
CA PRO A 439 -61.50 11.04 -13.21
C PRO A 439 -62.46 10.92 -14.40
N PRO A 440 -63.55 10.15 -14.29
CA PRO A 440 -64.55 10.08 -15.33
C PRO A 440 -65.10 11.48 -15.61
N ALA A 441 -65.16 11.83 -16.91
CA ALA A 441 -65.65 13.15 -17.38
C ALA A 441 -67.05 13.41 -16.84
N GLY A 442 -67.17 14.33 -15.85
CA GLY A 442 -68.44 14.75 -15.27
C GLY A 442 -68.57 14.75 -13.76
N ALA A 443 -67.50 14.52 -13.00
CA ALA A 443 -67.54 14.63 -11.52
C ALA A 443 -67.05 16.04 -11.10
N GLU A 444 -68.00 16.93 -10.81
CA GLU A 444 -67.71 18.22 -10.12
C GLU A 444 -67.12 17.97 -8.74
N GLU A 445 -66.03 18.67 -8.45
CA GLU A 445 -65.41 18.68 -7.10
C GLU A 445 -66.43 19.20 -6.08
N ALA A 446 -66.84 18.38 -5.14
CA ALA A 446 -67.53 18.87 -3.94
C ALA A 446 -66.50 19.64 -3.09
N PRO A 447 -66.85 20.86 -2.54
CA PRO A 447 -65.93 21.65 -1.76
C PRO A 447 -65.57 20.95 -0.46
N ALA A 448 -64.28 21.03 -0.08
CA ALA A 448 -63.75 20.60 1.18
C ALA A 448 -64.46 21.37 2.31
N GLY A 449 -65.26 20.67 3.11
CA GLY A 449 -65.83 21.21 4.31
C GLY A 449 -64.79 21.27 5.44
N GLU A 450 -64.87 22.34 6.23
CA GLU A 450 -64.06 22.77 7.37
C GLU A 450 -63.75 21.67 8.41
#